data_fa2e9666a7f4852d8a7ffa1773483e86
#
_entry.id   fa2e9666a7f4852d8a7ffa1773483e86
#
_cell.length_a   1.000
_cell.length_b   1.000
_cell.length_c   1.000
_cell.angle_alpha   90.00
_cell.angle_beta   90.00
_cell.angle_gamma   90.00
#
_symmetry.space_group_name_H-M   'P 1'
#
loop_
_entity.id
_entity.type
_entity.pdbx_description
1 polymer ?
#
loop_
_entity_poly.entity_id
_entity_poly.type
_entity_poly.pdbx_seq_one_letter_code
_entity_poly.pdbx_strand_id
1 'polypeptide(L)'
;MSDGEADSRMVRLDLPIEDEDIPILRGALLAARATELAELNRRGFRHSAGYGSESAREVMSSEVEHHRRRIELLDRLIEALAGSGST
;
A
#
# COMPACT_ATOMS: atom_id res chain seq x y z
N MET A 1 27.45 5.71 5.89
CA MET A 1 26.60 5.05 5.13
C MET A 1 25.31 5.69 5.02
N SER A 2 24.76 5.67 3.99
CA SER A 2 23.60 6.32 3.89
C SER A 2 22.46 5.46 4.05
N ASP A 3 21.63 5.85 4.86
CA ASP A 3 20.55 5.05 5.21
C ASP A 3 19.48 5.05 4.19
N GLY A 4 19.40 6.09 3.40
CA GLY A 4 18.36 6.17 2.42
C GLY A 4 18.43 5.03 1.44
N GLU A 5 19.61 4.73 1.00
CA GLU A 5 19.74 3.64 0.07
C GLU A 5 19.57 2.32 0.75
N ALA A 6 19.96 2.25 2.01
CA ALA A 6 19.80 1.01 2.71
C ALA A 6 18.35 0.65 2.87
N ASP A 7 17.48 1.63 2.82
CA ASP A 7 16.07 1.37 2.99
C ASP A 7 15.44 0.76 1.77
N SER A 8 16.10 0.76 0.65
CA SER A 8 15.50 0.25 -0.57
C SER A 8 16.28 -0.95 -1.06
N ARG A 9 15.62 -2.06 -1.21
CA ARG A 9 16.27 -3.27 -1.70
C ARG A 9 15.28 -4.05 -2.54
N MET A 10 15.82 -4.83 -3.45
CA MET A 10 14.99 -5.75 -4.20
C MET A 10 14.71 -6.98 -3.36
N VAL A 11 13.46 -7.35 -3.28
CA VAL A 11 13.06 -8.55 -2.57
C VAL A 11 12.49 -9.53 -3.58
N ARG A 12 13.04 -10.74 -3.59
CA ARG A 12 12.54 -11.78 -4.45
C ARG A 12 11.80 -12.79 -3.64
N LEU A 13 10.62 -13.16 -4.10
CA LEU A 13 9.82 -14.15 -3.42
C LEU A 13 9.58 -15.31 -4.35
N ASP A 14 10.01 -16.48 -3.91
CA ASP A 14 9.72 -17.70 -4.65
C ASP A 14 8.58 -18.37 -3.94
N LEU A 15 7.37 -18.18 -4.43
CA LEU A 15 6.19 -18.66 -3.79
C LEU A 15 5.51 -19.67 -4.67
N PRO A 16 5.49 -20.94 -4.27
CA PRO A 16 4.83 -21.95 -5.10
C PRO A 16 3.32 -21.85 -4.93
N ILE A 17 2.66 -21.34 -5.94
CA ILE A 17 1.21 -21.29 -5.94
C ILE A 17 0.71 -21.83 -7.26
N GLU A 18 -0.50 -22.33 -7.25
CA GLU A 18 -1.10 -22.88 -8.44
C GLU A 18 -1.76 -21.79 -9.23
N ASP A 19 -1.96 -22.03 -10.52
CA ASP A 19 -2.58 -21.04 -11.38
C ASP A 19 -3.94 -20.61 -10.84
N GLU A 20 -4.68 -21.54 -10.29
CA GLU A 20 -6.01 -21.23 -9.79
C GLU A 20 -5.96 -20.39 -8.52
N ASP A 21 -4.80 -20.34 -7.85
CA ASP A 21 -4.66 -19.53 -6.65
C ASP A 21 -4.31 -18.07 -6.96
N ILE A 22 -3.86 -17.82 -8.18
CA ILE A 22 -3.47 -16.46 -8.56
C ILE A 22 -4.62 -15.47 -8.45
N PRO A 23 -5.81 -15.78 -8.99
CA PRO A 23 -6.93 -14.84 -8.82
C PRO A 23 -7.36 -14.66 -7.36
N ILE A 24 -7.21 -15.71 -6.56
CA ILE A 24 -7.54 -15.61 -5.15
C ILE A 24 -6.60 -14.64 -4.44
N LEU A 25 -5.31 -14.79 -4.67
CA LEU A 25 -4.33 -13.89 -4.07
C LEU A 25 -4.50 -12.47 -4.59
N ARG A 26 -4.74 -12.34 -5.88
CA ARG A 26 -4.96 -11.04 -6.46
C ARG A 26 -6.17 -10.35 -5.86
N GLY A 27 -7.25 -11.11 -5.67
CA GLY A 27 -8.45 -10.57 -5.04
C GLY A 27 -8.20 -10.09 -3.63
N ALA A 28 -7.40 -10.85 -2.87
CA ALA A 28 -7.05 -10.46 -1.52
C ALA A 28 -6.24 -9.17 -1.50
N LEU A 29 -5.30 -9.03 -2.43
CA LEU A 29 -4.51 -7.82 -2.53
C LEU A 29 -5.35 -6.62 -2.92
N LEU A 30 -6.27 -6.81 -3.86
CA LEU A 30 -7.17 -5.74 -4.27
C LEU A 30 -8.10 -5.33 -3.14
N ALA A 31 -8.57 -6.28 -2.34
CA ALA A 31 -9.40 -5.97 -1.19
C ALA A 31 -8.62 -5.18 -0.15
N ALA A 32 -7.38 -5.56 0.10
CA ALA A 32 -6.55 -4.81 1.03
C ALA A 32 -6.30 -3.40 0.54
N ARG A 33 -6.07 -3.25 -0.77
CA ARG A 33 -5.87 -1.93 -1.35
C ARG A 33 -7.12 -1.07 -1.20
N ALA A 34 -8.27 -1.65 -1.43
CA ALA A 34 -9.52 -0.91 -1.30
C ALA A 34 -9.73 -0.41 0.13
N THR A 35 -9.38 -1.25 1.10
CA THR A 35 -9.49 -0.86 2.50
C THR A 35 -8.56 0.30 2.82
N GLU A 36 -7.31 0.24 2.33
CA GLU A 36 -6.37 1.32 2.58
C GLU A 36 -6.81 2.60 1.90
N LEU A 37 -7.35 2.48 0.70
CA LEU A 37 -7.82 3.65 -0.03
C LEU A 37 -9.00 4.31 0.67
N ALA A 38 -9.92 3.52 1.20
CA ALA A 38 -11.05 4.06 1.94
C ALA A 38 -10.58 4.80 3.19
N GLU A 39 -9.60 4.24 3.89
CA GLU A 39 -9.04 4.90 5.06
C GLU A 39 -8.33 6.19 4.69
N LEU A 40 -7.60 6.16 3.59
CA LEU A 40 -6.90 7.34 3.12
C LEU A 40 -7.88 8.46 2.78
N ASN A 41 -8.95 8.13 2.09
CA ASN A 41 -9.95 9.12 1.71
C ASN A 41 -10.63 9.72 2.94
N ARG A 42 -10.93 8.89 3.92
CA ARG A 42 -11.58 9.36 5.13
C ARG A 42 -10.68 10.29 5.91
N ARG A 43 -9.41 9.91 6.06
CA ARG A 43 -8.47 10.74 6.81
C ARG A 43 -8.12 12.00 6.05
N GLY A 44 -7.99 11.89 4.74
CA GLY A 44 -7.74 13.05 3.91
C GLY A 44 -8.86 14.06 3.98
N PHE A 45 -10.10 13.59 4.05
CA PHE A 45 -11.23 14.48 4.16
C PHE A 45 -11.20 15.25 5.48
N ARG A 46 -10.90 14.56 6.57
CA ARG A 46 -10.80 15.21 7.87
C ARG A 46 -9.68 16.24 7.90
N HIS A 47 -8.56 15.90 7.30
CA HIS A 47 -7.42 16.80 7.23
C HIS A 47 -7.79 18.06 6.44
N SER A 48 -8.46 17.88 5.32
CA SER A 48 -8.87 19.00 4.49
C SER A 48 -9.90 19.88 5.19
N ALA A 49 -10.71 19.31 6.04
CA ALA A 49 -11.72 20.06 6.74
C ALA A 49 -11.14 20.86 7.90
N GLY A 50 -9.85 20.66 8.21
CA GLY A 50 -9.19 21.49 9.21
C GLY A 50 -9.52 21.12 10.63
N TYR A 51 -9.84 19.89 10.89
CA TYR A 51 -10.16 19.44 12.23
C TYR A 51 -8.92 19.48 13.12
N GLY A 52 -9.11 19.95 14.33
CA GLY A 52 -8.10 19.82 15.36
C GLY A 52 -7.02 20.86 15.31
N SER A 53 -6.05 20.70 16.18
CA SER A 53 -4.96 21.62 16.29
C SER A 53 -3.92 21.35 15.24
N GLU A 54 -2.89 22.16 15.22
CA GLU A 54 -1.80 21.95 14.28
C GLU A 54 -1.12 20.62 14.52
N SER A 55 -0.96 20.25 15.78
CA SER A 55 -0.36 18.94 16.08
C SER A 55 -1.22 17.80 15.57
N ALA A 56 -2.53 17.94 15.74
CA ALA A 56 -3.44 16.90 15.26
C ALA A 56 -3.37 16.80 13.74
N ARG A 57 -3.21 17.93 13.06
CA ARG A 57 -3.09 17.90 11.61
C ARG A 57 -1.82 17.22 11.16
N GLU A 58 -0.74 17.42 11.89
CA GLU A 58 0.52 16.76 11.58
C GLU A 58 0.40 15.25 11.73
N VAL A 59 -0.26 14.79 12.78
CA VAL A 59 -0.47 13.37 12.98
C VAL A 59 -1.33 12.81 11.85
N MET A 60 -2.37 13.52 11.47
CA MET A 60 -3.23 13.06 10.39
C MET A 60 -2.51 13.02 9.06
N SER A 61 -1.64 14.00 8.82
CA SER A 61 -0.83 13.99 7.61
C SER A 61 0.09 12.79 7.56
N SER A 62 0.67 12.46 8.71
CA SER A 62 1.54 11.33 8.82
C SER A 62 0.78 10.03 8.54
N GLU A 63 -0.44 9.94 9.04
CA GLU A 63 -1.27 8.76 8.82
C GLU A 63 -1.68 8.64 7.35
N VAL A 64 -1.97 9.76 6.72
CA VAL A 64 -2.30 9.76 5.30
C VAL A 64 -1.12 9.22 4.49
N GLU A 65 0.08 9.67 4.83
CA GLU A 65 1.27 9.21 4.13
C GLU A 65 1.51 7.73 4.37
N HIS A 66 1.22 7.26 5.56
CA HIS A 66 1.37 5.86 5.91
C HIS A 66 0.46 4.97 5.05
N HIS A 67 -0.80 5.37 4.91
CA HIS A 67 -1.73 4.61 4.08
C HIS A 67 -1.36 4.68 2.60
N ARG A 68 -0.85 5.83 2.17
CA ARG A 68 -0.42 5.97 0.79
C ARG A 68 0.72 5.01 0.46
N ARG A 69 1.66 4.87 1.38
CA ARG A 69 2.76 3.94 1.18
C ARG A 69 2.29 2.50 1.09
N ARG A 70 1.30 2.15 1.88
CA ARG A 70 0.73 0.81 1.83
C ARG A 70 0.07 0.55 0.48
N ILE A 71 -0.63 1.54 -0.03
CA ILE A 71 -1.26 1.40 -1.34
C ILE A 71 -0.20 1.20 -2.41
N GLU A 72 0.88 1.96 -2.36
CA GLU A 72 1.96 1.81 -3.34
C GLU A 72 2.58 0.43 -3.29
N LEU A 73 2.78 -0.08 -2.09
CA LEU A 73 3.35 -1.41 -1.95
C LEU A 73 2.41 -2.47 -2.48
N LEU A 74 1.12 -2.34 -2.17
CA LEU A 74 0.13 -3.28 -2.69
C LEU A 74 0.05 -3.23 -4.21
N ASP A 75 0.19 -2.05 -4.79
CA ASP A 75 0.20 -1.93 -6.25
C ASP A 75 1.39 -2.66 -6.85
N ARG A 76 2.55 -2.57 -6.22
CA ARG A 76 3.72 -3.30 -6.70
C ARG A 76 3.51 -4.80 -6.62
N LEU A 77 2.89 -5.26 -5.56
CA LEU A 77 2.61 -6.68 -5.40
C LEU A 77 1.61 -7.17 -6.45
N ILE A 78 0.59 -6.38 -6.69
CA ILE A 78 -0.41 -6.73 -7.70
C ILE A 78 0.22 -6.81 -9.08
N GLU A 79 1.08 -5.84 -9.39
CA GLU A 79 1.76 -5.84 -10.68
C GLU A 79 2.71 -7.00 -10.83
N ALA A 80 3.43 -7.32 -9.76
CA ALA A 80 4.36 -8.44 -9.81
C ALA A 80 3.61 -9.75 -10.02
N LEU A 81 2.47 -9.89 -9.37
CA LEU A 81 1.67 -11.09 -9.52
C LEU A 81 1.12 -11.20 -10.93
N ALA A 82 0.69 -10.10 -11.50
CA ALA A 82 0.18 -10.09 -12.87
C ALA A 82 1.28 -10.46 -13.86
N GLY A 83 2.48 -9.93 -13.63
CA GLY A 83 3.60 -10.26 -14.50
C GLY A 83 3.99 -11.72 -14.42
N SER A 84 3.91 -12.27 -13.21
CA SER A 84 4.24 -13.68 -13.04
C SER A 84 3.27 -14.59 -13.77
N GLY A 85 2.03 -14.19 -13.84
CA GLY A 85 1.04 -15.04 -14.45
C GLY A 85 0.97 -14.93 -15.96
N SER A 86 1.79 -14.11 -16.55
CA SER A 86 1.64 -13.84 -17.97
C SER A 86 2.64 -14.57 -18.81
N THR A 87 3.18 -15.62 -18.43
CA THR A 87 4.09 -16.37 -19.31
C THR A 87 3.39 -17.29 -20.27
#